data_1176da2f174d329911d3a1fe395664ec
#
_entry.id   1176da2f174d329911d3a1fe395664ec
#
_cell.length_a   1.000
_cell.length_b   1.000
_cell.length_c   1.000
_cell.angle_alpha   90.00
_cell.angle_beta   90.00
_cell.angle_gamma   90.00
#
_symmetry.space_group_name_H-M   'P 1'
#
loop_
_entity.id
_entity.type
_entity.pdbx_description
1 polymer ?
#
loop_
_entity_poly.entity_id
_entity_poly.type
_entity_poly.pdbx_seq_one_letter_code
_entity_poly.pdbx_strand_id
1 'polypeptide(L)'
;MISNRPDGYKPVFNALDTEEKESLWIADTILDNVAKNMKYSDHTILVRAASQTRSLEEAFIKRKVPYKILSGAKFYESEEIRTVLSYMRMVYSLTDMDLLYTISRPRRGFGKKSVEKLKNAAAQNNCSLFKALGKQIEDGDITQKHVIEYYNSISELHDTYVAYTCTDIVNKCLDMGYRQALEQDIDQTRLDNVSELIRTITALEEDNQEKVELADLLSHFALFSAQDEDGEYNVVKVMTIHTAKGLEFDTVFVPGLVEGHFQAAGFVMKTNMKRKEDCCMLQ
;
A
#
# COMPACT_ATOMS: atom_id res chain seq x y z
N MET A 1 1.00 -0.40 31.54
CA MET A 1 1.52 0.95 31.29
C MET A 1 0.74 1.89 32.18
N ILE A 2 1.41 2.70 32.98
CA ILE A 2 0.77 3.75 33.78
C ILE A 2 1.07 5.05 33.04
N SER A 3 0.03 5.82 32.68
CA SER A 3 0.19 7.13 32.04
C SER A 3 0.80 8.12 33.05
N ASN A 4 1.82 8.87 32.62
CA ASN A 4 2.38 9.98 33.41
C ASN A 4 1.66 11.32 33.16
N ARG A 5 0.60 11.33 32.31
CA ARG A 5 -0.22 12.51 32.03
C ARG A 5 -1.45 12.50 32.94
N PRO A 6 -1.98 13.68 33.31
CA PRO A 6 -3.25 13.76 34.03
C PRO A 6 -4.37 13.13 33.17
N ASP A 7 -5.45 12.71 33.84
CA ASP A 7 -6.61 12.13 33.16
C ASP A 7 -7.15 13.13 32.12
N GLY A 8 -7.22 12.65 30.85
CA GLY A 8 -7.79 13.40 29.75
C GLY A 8 -9.31 13.26 29.66
N TYR A 9 -9.88 13.79 28.59
CA TYR A 9 -11.31 13.60 28.29
C TYR A 9 -11.63 12.12 28.06
N LYS A 10 -12.84 11.70 28.49
CA LYS A 10 -13.29 10.34 28.22
C LYS A 10 -13.61 10.16 26.73
N PRO A 11 -13.31 8.98 26.15
CA PRO A 11 -13.73 8.66 24.80
C PRO A 11 -15.25 8.82 24.62
N VAL A 12 -15.64 9.40 23.49
CA VAL A 12 -17.05 9.53 23.10
C VAL A 12 -17.38 8.46 22.07
N PHE A 13 -18.47 7.75 22.29
CA PHE A 13 -18.97 6.71 21.39
C PHE A 13 -20.26 7.18 20.73
N ASN A 14 -20.29 7.16 19.40
CA ASN A 14 -21.48 7.47 18.62
C ASN A 14 -21.87 6.24 17.77
N ALA A 15 -23.12 5.84 17.85
CA ALA A 15 -23.69 4.79 17.02
C ALA A 15 -24.42 5.41 15.83
N LEU A 16 -24.02 5.04 14.62
CA LEU A 16 -24.60 5.54 13.37
C LEU A 16 -24.99 4.36 12.46
N ASP A 17 -26.05 4.53 11.68
CA ASP A 17 -26.67 3.42 10.97
C ASP A 17 -25.88 2.98 9.72
N THR A 18 -25.03 3.87 9.15
CA THR A 18 -24.30 3.60 7.91
C THR A 18 -22.91 4.27 7.93
N GLU A 19 -21.97 3.71 7.18
CA GLU A 19 -20.63 4.29 6.99
C GLU A 19 -20.69 5.72 6.41
N GLU A 20 -21.66 5.99 5.52
CA GLU A 20 -21.84 7.32 4.95
C GLU A 20 -22.24 8.34 6.02
N LYS A 21 -23.20 7.99 6.89
CA LYS A 21 -23.60 8.85 8.02
C LYS A 21 -22.47 9.07 8.99
N GLU A 22 -21.68 8.04 9.27
CA GLU A 22 -20.49 8.11 10.12
C GLU A 22 -19.46 9.08 9.55
N SER A 23 -19.13 8.93 8.27
CA SER A 23 -18.17 9.79 7.57
C SER A 23 -18.62 11.25 7.51
N LEU A 24 -19.93 11.50 7.27
CA LEU A 24 -20.50 12.84 7.29
C LEU A 24 -20.48 13.45 8.69
N TRP A 25 -20.82 12.67 9.71
CA TRP A 25 -20.75 13.13 11.10
C TRP A 25 -19.33 13.50 11.54
N ILE A 26 -18.32 12.71 11.13
CA ILE A 26 -16.91 13.03 11.37
C ILE A 26 -16.55 14.36 10.69
N ALA A 27 -16.91 14.54 9.41
CA ALA A 27 -16.62 15.75 8.67
C ALA A 27 -17.28 16.98 9.32
N ASP A 28 -18.55 16.88 9.72
CA ASP A 28 -19.28 17.96 10.40
C ASP A 28 -18.68 18.28 11.76
N THR A 29 -18.26 17.26 12.54
CA THR A 29 -17.58 17.46 13.84
C THR A 29 -16.25 18.18 13.68
N ILE A 30 -15.46 17.83 12.64
CA ILE A 30 -14.21 18.53 12.35
C ILE A 30 -14.47 19.99 12.01
N LEU A 31 -15.48 20.29 11.20
CA LEU A 31 -15.85 21.68 10.87
C LEU A 31 -16.27 22.48 12.11
N ASP A 32 -17.05 21.87 13.01
CA ASP A 32 -17.45 22.47 14.28
C ASP A 32 -16.25 22.77 15.19
N ASN A 33 -15.25 21.88 15.22
CA ASN A 33 -14.02 22.08 15.97
C ASN A 33 -13.16 23.19 15.36
N VAL A 34 -13.06 23.24 14.06
CA VAL A 34 -12.33 24.31 13.34
C VAL A 34 -13.01 25.66 13.56
N ALA A 35 -14.36 25.72 13.61
CA ALA A 35 -15.11 26.93 13.98
C ALA A 35 -14.81 27.38 15.43
N LYS A 36 -14.33 26.47 16.30
CA LYS A 36 -13.87 26.76 17.66
C LYS A 36 -12.36 27.03 17.79
N ASN A 37 -11.71 27.41 16.69
CA ASN A 37 -10.29 27.72 16.57
C ASN A 37 -9.31 26.52 16.62
N MET A 38 -9.74 25.28 16.40
CA MET A 38 -8.84 24.18 16.13
C MET A 38 -8.38 24.22 14.66
N LYS A 39 -7.23 23.61 14.37
CA LYS A 39 -6.74 23.46 13.00
C LYS A 39 -7.22 22.12 12.42
N TYR A 40 -7.32 22.02 11.10
CA TYR A 40 -7.56 20.71 10.44
C TYR A 40 -6.46 19.70 10.80
N SER A 41 -5.20 20.15 10.90
CA SER A 41 -4.04 19.32 11.26
C SER A 41 -4.10 18.72 12.67
N ASP A 42 -4.94 19.23 13.55
CA ASP A 42 -5.13 18.72 14.91
C ASP A 42 -6.03 17.47 14.92
N HIS A 43 -6.64 17.11 13.76
CA HIS A 43 -7.55 15.98 13.62
C HIS A 43 -6.90 14.86 12.84
N THR A 44 -6.99 13.65 13.38
CA THR A 44 -6.49 12.43 12.74
C THR A 44 -7.58 11.35 12.74
N ILE A 45 -7.72 10.67 11.61
CA ILE A 45 -8.63 9.54 11.46
C ILE A 45 -7.82 8.26 11.34
N LEU A 46 -8.08 7.33 12.22
CA LEU A 46 -7.42 6.03 12.24
C LEU A 46 -8.38 4.97 11.71
N VAL A 47 -8.10 4.46 10.52
CA VAL A 47 -8.87 3.38 9.89
C VAL A 47 -8.19 2.02 10.11
N ARG A 48 -8.96 0.95 10.11
CA ARG A 48 -8.44 -0.42 10.20
C ARG A 48 -7.82 -0.86 8.87
N ALA A 49 -8.49 -0.56 7.76
CA ALA A 49 -8.07 -0.91 6.40
C ALA A 49 -8.24 0.27 5.46
N ALA A 50 -7.44 0.33 4.39
CA ALA A 50 -7.49 1.39 3.40
C ALA A 50 -8.86 1.46 2.68
N SER A 51 -9.57 0.34 2.53
CA SER A 51 -10.92 0.30 1.95
C SER A 51 -11.95 1.16 2.69
N GLN A 52 -11.71 1.48 3.97
CA GLN A 52 -12.59 2.34 4.77
C GLN A 52 -12.42 3.84 4.49
N THR A 53 -11.44 4.24 3.67
CA THR A 53 -11.19 5.67 3.39
C THR A 53 -12.18 6.25 2.39
N ARG A 54 -12.78 5.44 1.52
CA ARG A 54 -13.65 5.90 0.43
C ARG A 54 -14.83 6.74 0.92
N SER A 55 -15.60 6.25 1.87
CA SER A 55 -16.75 6.98 2.43
C SER A 55 -16.33 8.27 3.12
N LEU A 56 -15.16 8.28 3.79
CA LEU A 56 -14.54 9.46 4.38
C LEU A 56 -14.14 10.49 3.32
N GLU A 57 -13.50 10.06 2.24
CA GLU A 57 -13.09 10.93 1.14
C GLU A 57 -14.30 11.59 0.49
N GLU A 58 -15.37 10.82 0.19
CA GLU A 58 -16.61 11.35 -0.35
C GLU A 58 -17.24 12.40 0.58
N ALA A 59 -17.25 12.13 1.91
CA ALA A 59 -17.76 13.08 2.89
C ALA A 59 -16.91 14.35 2.98
N PHE A 60 -15.58 14.24 2.95
CA PHE A 60 -14.67 15.38 3.00
C PHE A 60 -14.75 16.24 1.75
N ILE A 61 -14.83 15.63 0.57
CA ILE A 61 -15.06 16.35 -0.69
C ILE A 61 -16.39 17.11 -0.61
N LYS A 62 -17.47 16.44 -0.19
CA LYS A 62 -18.80 17.03 -0.06
C LYS A 62 -18.84 18.22 0.92
N ARG A 63 -18.08 18.15 2.02
CA ARG A 63 -17.97 19.16 3.07
C ARG A 63 -16.85 20.17 2.85
N LYS A 64 -16.03 19.99 1.83
CA LYS A 64 -14.83 20.78 1.53
C LYS A 64 -13.82 20.80 2.69
N VAL A 65 -13.69 19.67 3.40
CA VAL A 65 -12.68 19.45 4.43
C VAL A 65 -11.38 19.07 3.74
N PRO A 66 -10.28 19.83 3.93
CA PRO A 66 -8.99 19.46 3.37
C PRO A 66 -8.43 18.26 4.14
N TYR A 67 -8.00 17.22 3.42
CA TYR A 67 -7.47 16.01 4.01
C TYR A 67 -6.25 15.46 3.26
N LYS A 68 -5.45 14.65 3.95
CA LYS A 68 -4.35 13.88 3.37
C LYS A 68 -4.40 12.47 3.91
N ILE A 69 -4.36 11.46 3.01
CA ILE A 69 -4.28 10.05 3.38
C ILE A 69 -2.81 9.71 3.55
N LEU A 70 -2.38 9.50 4.81
CA LEU A 70 -0.98 9.19 5.13
C LEU A 70 -0.66 7.69 5.10
N SER A 71 -1.65 6.82 4.97
CA SER A 71 -1.44 5.37 4.84
C SER A 71 -0.96 4.96 3.45
N GLY A 72 -1.09 5.82 2.45
CA GLY A 72 -0.63 5.54 1.09
C GLY A 72 0.88 5.55 0.96
N ALA A 73 1.55 6.64 1.34
CA ALA A 73 2.94 6.84 0.99
C ALA A 73 3.89 5.85 1.65
N LYS A 74 3.85 5.67 2.97
CA LYS A 74 4.71 4.68 3.64
C LYS A 74 4.39 3.25 3.24
N PHE A 75 3.13 2.94 2.92
CA PHE A 75 2.74 1.63 2.41
C PHE A 75 3.36 1.36 1.05
N TYR A 76 3.21 2.31 0.09
CA TYR A 76 3.78 2.16 -1.25
C TYR A 76 5.31 2.30 -1.29
N GLU A 77 5.92 2.89 -0.27
CA GLU A 77 7.37 2.98 -0.10
C GLU A 77 7.98 1.75 0.58
N SER A 78 7.18 0.89 1.22
CA SER A 78 7.68 -0.31 1.86
C SER A 78 8.40 -1.22 0.86
N GLU A 79 9.44 -1.93 1.30
CA GLU A 79 10.31 -2.71 0.40
C GLU A 79 9.52 -3.76 -0.38
N GLU A 80 8.58 -4.44 0.27
CA GLU A 80 7.75 -5.49 -0.33
C GLU A 80 6.84 -4.93 -1.42
N ILE A 81 6.17 -3.80 -1.16
CA ILE A 81 5.27 -3.18 -2.14
C ILE A 81 6.06 -2.60 -3.32
N ARG A 82 7.16 -1.90 -3.05
CA ARG A 82 8.07 -1.43 -4.11
C ARG A 82 8.60 -2.57 -4.97
N THR A 83 8.88 -3.72 -4.35
CA THR A 83 9.33 -4.91 -5.09
C THR A 83 8.23 -5.41 -6.03
N VAL A 84 7.00 -5.56 -5.56
CA VAL A 84 5.87 -6.00 -6.38
C VAL A 84 5.60 -5.01 -7.52
N LEU A 85 5.54 -3.72 -7.22
CA LEU A 85 5.33 -2.68 -8.24
C LEU A 85 6.48 -2.64 -9.26
N SER A 86 7.73 -2.90 -8.83
CA SER A 86 8.87 -3.01 -9.75
C SER A 86 8.76 -4.24 -10.67
N TYR A 87 8.25 -5.36 -10.18
CA TYR A 87 7.92 -6.51 -11.02
C TYR A 87 6.86 -6.18 -12.07
N MET A 88 5.78 -5.51 -11.67
CA MET A 88 4.73 -5.08 -12.59
C MET A 88 5.26 -4.09 -13.63
N ARG A 89 6.15 -3.16 -13.26
CA ARG A 89 6.83 -2.26 -14.21
C ARG A 89 7.76 -3.01 -15.15
N MET A 90 8.45 -4.06 -14.67
CA MET A 90 9.23 -4.95 -15.55
C MET A 90 8.36 -5.60 -16.61
N VAL A 91 7.19 -6.08 -16.22
CA VAL A 91 6.22 -6.65 -17.18
C VAL A 91 5.74 -5.60 -18.18
N TYR A 92 5.51 -4.36 -17.75
CA TYR A 92 5.02 -3.30 -18.63
C TYR A 92 6.10 -2.77 -19.59
N SER A 93 7.32 -2.49 -19.11
CA SER A 93 8.28 -1.68 -19.87
C SER A 93 9.74 -2.13 -19.84
N LEU A 94 10.08 -3.25 -19.17
CA LEU A 94 11.43 -3.85 -19.13
C LEU A 94 12.55 -2.84 -18.75
N THR A 95 12.30 -1.94 -17.77
CA THR A 95 13.24 -0.90 -17.41
C THR A 95 14.50 -1.43 -16.73
N ASP A 96 15.65 -0.84 -17.01
CA ASP A 96 16.93 -1.24 -16.40
C ASP A 96 16.93 -1.07 -14.87
N MET A 97 16.24 -0.04 -14.36
CA MET A 97 16.14 0.24 -12.94
C MET A 97 15.34 -0.86 -12.22
N ASP A 98 14.18 -1.24 -12.76
CA ASP A 98 13.33 -2.27 -12.18
C ASP A 98 13.94 -3.66 -12.33
N LEU A 99 14.68 -3.94 -13.42
CA LEU A 99 15.49 -5.15 -13.56
C LEU A 99 16.50 -5.27 -12.42
N LEU A 100 17.31 -4.24 -12.20
CA LEU A 100 18.31 -4.24 -11.12
C LEU A 100 17.70 -4.39 -9.73
N TYR A 101 16.47 -3.90 -9.57
CA TYR A 101 15.76 -4.01 -8.31
C TYR A 101 15.17 -5.40 -8.10
N THR A 102 14.58 -6.02 -9.10
CA THR A 102 13.84 -7.30 -9.00
C THR A 102 14.70 -8.55 -9.17
N ILE A 103 15.79 -8.51 -9.94
CA ILE A 103 16.62 -9.68 -10.25
C ILE A 103 17.23 -10.35 -9.00
N SER A 104 17.46 -9.56 -7.94
CA SER A 104 17.99 -10.05 -6.66
C SER A 104 16.92 -10.19 -5.56
N ARG A 105 15.65 -10.01 -5.87
CA ARG A 105 14.50 -10.14 -4.97
C ARG A 105 13.46 -11.11 -5.54
N PRO A 106 13.39 -12.35 -5.04
CA PRO A 106 14.20 -12.99 -4.00
C PRO A 106 15.66 -13.23 -4.44
N ARG A 107 16.50 -13.68 -3.51
CA ARG A 107 17.90 -13.96 -3.81
C ARG A 107 18.04 -15.09 -4.84
N ARG A 108 18.61 -14.79 -6.02
CA ARG A 108 18.81 -15.75 -7.12
C ARG A 108 20.29 -16.05 -7.40
N GLY A 109 21.20 -15.68 -6.50
CA GLY A 109 22.63 -15.83 -6.74
C GLY A 109 23.23 -14.81 -7.72
N PHE A 110 22.46 -13.76 -8.07
CA PHE A 110 22.88 -12.69 -8.97
C PHE A 110 23.34 -11.47 -8.14
N GLY A 111 24.61 -11.49 -7.73
CA GLY A 111 25.17 -10.48 -6.84
C GLY A 111 25.82 -9.31 -7.56
N LYS A 112 26.46 -8.40 -6.78
CA LYS A 112 27.09 -7.16 -7.28
C LYS A 112 28.03 -7.39 -8.47
N LYS A 113 28.87 -8.44 -8.43
CA LYS A 113 29.81 -8.76 -9.52
C LYS A 113 29.09 -9.15 -10.82
N SER A 114 27.99 -9.90 -10.72
CA SER A 114 27.17 -10.27 -11.88
C SER A 114 26.46 -9.07 -12.47
N VAL A 115 25.92 -8.18 -11.62
CA VAL A 115 25.32 -6.92 -12.04
C VAL A 115 26.34 -6.03 -12.77
N GLU A 116 27.56 -5.93 -12.28
CA GLU A 116 28.62 -5.14 -12.92
C GLU A 116 29.01 -5.71 -14.30
N LYS A 117 29.16 -7.03 -14.41
CA LYS A 117 29.38 -7.70 -15.69
C LYS A 117 28.25 -7.44 -16.67
N LEU A 118 27.00 -7.53 -16.21
CA LEU A 118 25.82 -7.25 -17.03
C LEU A 118 25.80 -5.81 -17.53
N LYS A 119 26.08 -4.82 -16.65
CA LYS A 119 26.18 -3.41 -17.04
C LYS A 119 27.27 -3.16 -18.10
N ASN A 120 28.42 -3.78 -17.94
CA ASN A 120 29.52 -3.66 -18.91
C ASN A 120 29.13 -4.28 -20.25
N ALA A 121 28.49 -5.45 -20.25
CA ALA A 121 28.01 -6.09 -21.48
C ALA A 121 26.93 -5.26 -22.19
N ALA A 122 25.99 -4.68 -21.45
CA ALA A 122 24.97 -3.80 -22.01
C ALA A 122 25.59 -2.54 -22.64
N ALA A 123 26.56 -1.91 -21.95
CA ALA A 123 27.26 -0.75 -22.45
C ALA A 123 28.10 -1.07 -23.73
N GLN A 124 28.81 -2.19 -23.75
CA GLN A 124 29.58 -2.63 -24.92
C GLN A 124 28.71 -2.92 -26.14
N ASN A 125 27.51 -3.47 -25.93
CA ASN A 125 26.58 -3.82 -27.01
C ASN A 125 25.54 -2.71 -27.29
N ASN A 126 25.62 -1.58 -26.61
CA ASN A 126 24.66 -0.47 -26.70
C ASN A 126 23.20 -0.92 -26.67
N CYS A 127 22.85 -1.75 -25.66
CA CYS A 127 21.51 -2.30 -25.47
C CYS A 127 21.06 -2.21 -24.02
N SER A 128 19.75 -2.47 -23.75
CA SER A 128 19.22 -2.51 -22.39
C SER A 128 19.82 -3.67 -21.59
N LEU A 129 19.79 -3.55 -20.26
CA LEU A 129 20.25 -4.63 -19.37
C LEU A 129 19.44 -5.92 -19.58
N PHE A 130 18.14 -5.83 -19.87
CA PHE A 130 17.32 -7.01 -20.14
C PHE A 130 17.75 -7.75 -21.39
N LYS A 131 18.05 -7.03 -22.49
CA LYS A 131 18.61 -7.64 -23.72
C LYS A 131 19.99 -8.23 -23.48
N ALA A 132 20.86 -7.54 -22.75
CA ALA A 132 22.18 -8.06 -22.41
C ALA A 132 22.09 -9.33 -21.55
N LEU A 133 21.12 -9.38 -20.61
CA LEU A 133 20.85 -10.56 -19.78
C LEU A 133 20.44 -11.75 -20.63
N GLY A 134 19.52 -11.57 -21.58
CA GLY A 134 19.09 -12.64 -22.51
C GLY A 134 20.25 -13.18 -23.32
N LYS A 135 21.09 -12.28 -23.89
CA LYS A 135 22.27 -12.69 -24.65
C LYS A 135 23.28 -13.49 -23.79
N GLN A 136 23.57 -13.07 -22.57
CA GLN A 136 24.46 -13.82 -21.66
C GLN A 136 23.89 -15.17 -21.25
N ILE A 137 22.56 -15.34 -21.22
CA ILE A 137 21.91 -16.63 -21.02
C ILE A 137 22.08 -17.52 -22.24
N GLU A 138 21.84 -16.99 -23.45
CA GLU A 138 22.00 -17.71 -24.72
C GLU A 138 23.47 -18.14 -24.95
N ASP A 139 24.42 -17.27 -24.63
CA ASP A 139 25.87 -17.53 -24.76
C ASP A 139 26.39 -18.50 -23.66
N GLY A 140 25.55 -18.83 -22.65
CA GLY A 140 25.92 -19.75 -21.56
C GLY A 140 26.77 -19.11 -20.45
N ASP A 141 26.94 -17.79 -20.46
CA ASP A 141 27.68 -17.04 -19.42
C ASP A 141 26.91 -16.99 -18.09
N ILE A 142 25.58 -17.07 -18.15
CA ILE A 142 24.69 -17.16 -17.00
C ILE A 142 24.06 -18.54 -16.95
N THR A 143 24.43 -19.31 -15.92
CA THR A 143 23.97 -20.70 -15.72
C THR A 143 23.06 -20.86 -14.48
N GLN A 144 22.84 -19.78 -13.72
CA GLN A 144 21.99 -19.81 -12.52
C GLN A 144 20.53 -20.04 -12.94
N LYS A 145 20.04 -21.24 -12.63
CA LYS A 145 18.68 -21.69 -12.98
C LYS A 145 17.59 -20.66 -12.64
N HIS A 146 17.61 -20.11 -11.42
CA HIS A 146 16.59 -19.14 -10.97
C HIS A 146 16.68 -17.78 -11.68
N VAL A 147 17.83 -17.42 -12.25
CA VAL A 147 17.97 -16.19 -13.07
C VAL A 147 17.39 -16.44 -14.45
N ILE A 148 17.64 -17.62 -15.02
CA ILE A 148 17.08 -18.03 -16.32
C ILE A 148 15.55 -18.13 -16.23
N GLU A 149 15.03 -18.77 -15.17
CA GLU A 149 13.58 -18.86 -14.92
C GLU A 149 12.95 -17.48 -14.80
N TYR A 150 13.56 -16.57 -14.03
CA TYR A 150 13.10 -15.18 -13.89
C TYR A 150 13.09 -14.46 -15.24
N TYR A 151 14.16 -14.54 -16.03
CA TYR A 151 14.24 -13.92 -17.35
C TYR A 151 13.12 -14.42 -18.27
N ASN A 152 12.96 -15.75 -18.36
CA ASN A 152 11.93 -16.36 -19.21
C ASN A 152 10.52 -15.97 -18.77
N SER A 153 10.24 -15.98 -17.46
CA SER A 153 8.92 -15.61 -16.93
C SER A 153 8.59 -14.13 -17.18
N ILE A 154 9.55 -13.22 -17.02
CA ILE A 154 9.34 -11.79 -17.32
C ILE A 154 9.14 -11.60 -18.83
N SER A 155 9.95 -12.25 -19.68
CA SER A 155 9.81 -12.14 -21.14
C SER A 155 8.45 -12.61 -21.62
N GLU A 156 8.04 -13.80 -21.20
CA GLU A 156 6.73 -14.38 -21.56
C GLU A 156 5.59 -13.48 -21.08
N LEU A 157 5.65 -13.02 -19.83
CA LEU A 157 4.59 -12.19 -19.28
C LEU A 157 4.55 -10.81 -19.92
N HIS A 158 5.72 -10.23 -20.28
CA HIS A 158 5.81 -8.98 -21.05
C HIS A 158 5.11 -9.10 -22.41
N ASP A 159 5.33 -10.22 -23.11
CA ASP A 159 4.74 -10.44 -24.43
C ASP A 159 3.23 -10.69 -24.37
N THR A 160 2.71 -11.14 -23.22
CA THR A 160 1.32 -11.63 -23.07
C THR A 160 0.46 -10.86 -22.08
N TYR A 161 1.01 -9.88 -21.33
CA TYR A 161 0.31 -9.25 -20.19
C TYR A 161 -1.04 -8.61 -20.57
N VAL A 162 -1.22 -8.17 -21.80
CA VAL A 162 -2.49 -7.57 -22.27
C VAL A 162 -3.67 -8.55 -22.17
N ALA A 163 -3.40 -9.88 -22.15
CA ALA A 163 -4.42 -10.89 -22.00
C ALA A 163 -4.88 -11.13 -20.54
N TYR A 164 -4.17 -10.56 -19.57
CA TYR A 164 -4.40 -10.79 -18.14
C TYR A 164 -5.01 -9.56 -17.47
N THR A 165 -5.68 -9.77 -16.32
CA THR A 165 -6.06 -8.70 -15.41
C THR A 165 -4.83 -8.22 -14.62
N CYS A 166 -4.88 -7.03 -14.02
CA CYS A 166 -3.79 -6.56 -13.16
C CYS A 166 -3.60 -7.46 -11.93
N THR A 167 -4.69 -8.02 -11.40
CA THR A 167 -4.67 -9.03 -10.33
C THR A 167 -3.95 -10.30 -10.78
N ASP A 168 -4.18 -10.78 -12.00
CA ASP A 168 -3.44 -11.94 -12.55
C ASP A 168 -1.96 -11.63 -12.71
N ILE A 169 -1.62 -10.45 -13.25
CA ILE A 169 -0.23 -10.02 -13.45
C ILE A 169 0.52 -9.98 -12.12
N VAL A 170 -0.06 -9.37 -11.08
CA VAL A 170 0.60 -9.31 -9.76
C VAL A 170 0.81 -10.70 -9.17
N ASN A 171 -0.16 -11.61 -9.30
CA ASN A 171 -0.02 -12.98 -8.82
C ASN A 171 1.09 -13.73 -9.56
N LYS A 172 1.13 -13.64 -10.91
CA LYS A 172 2.19 -14.24 -11.72
C LYS A 172 3.57 -13.68 -11.36
N CYS A 173 3.69 -12.38 -11.10
CA CYS A 173 4.94 -11.76 -10.60
C CYS A 173 5.39 -12.34 -9.26
N LEU A 174 4.47 -12.51 -8.32
CA LEU A 174 4.76 -13.09 -7.01
C LEU A 174 5.23 -14.55 -7.11
N ASP A 175 4.64 -15.31 -8.03
CA ASP A 175 4.95 -16.73 -8.24
C ASP A 175 6.34 -16.97 -8.88
N MET A 176 7.04 -15.90 -9.31
CA MET A 176 8.46 -15.93 -9.67
C MET A 176 9.41 -16.10 -8.46
N GLY A 177 8.88 -16.61 -7.34
CA GLY A 177 9.59 -16.95 -6.10
C GLY A 177 9.50 -15.89 -5.00
N TYR A 178 8.91 -14.73 -5.25
CA TYR A 178 8.81 -13.68 -4.23
C TYR A 178 7.75 -14.00 -3.16
N ARG A 179 6.63 -14.64 -3.55
CA ARG A 179 5.62 -15.15 -2.60
C ARG A 179 6.25 -16.10 -1.59
N GLN A 180 7.00 -17.10 -2.06
CA GLN A 180 7.68 -18.06 -1.19
C GLN A 180 8.69 -17.38 -0.25
N ALA A 181 9.40 -16.36 -0.73
CA ALA A 181 10.32 -15.59 0.11
C ALA A 181 9.61 -14.82 1.22
N LEU A 182 8.43 -14.25 0.95
CA LEU A 182 7.60 -13.56 1.94
C LEU A 182 7.00 -14.52 2.97
N GLU A 183 6.55 -15.71 2.53
CA GLU A 183 6.02 -16.75 3.43
C GLU A 183 7.08 -17.28 4.41
N GLN A 184 8.34 -17.26 4.01
CA GLN A 184 9.49 -17.67 4.83
C GLN A 184 10.07 -16.52 5.67
N ASP A 185 9.59 -15.30 5.48
CA ASP A 185 10.06 -14.14 6.25
C ASP A 185 9.53 -14.22 7.70
N ILE A 186 10.37 -13.82 8.65
CA ILE A 186 10.00 -13.74 10.06
C ILE A 186 8.95 -12.66 10.28
N ASP A 187 9.01 -11.59 9.48
CA ASP A 187 8.05 -10.48 9.53
C ASP A 187 6.85 -10.74 8.62
N GLN A 188 5.82 -11.35 9.19
CA GLN A 188 4.56 -11.63 8.50
C GLN A 188 3.82 -10.36 8.04
N THR A 189 4.15 -9.18 8.57
CA THR A 189 3.55 -7.90 8.17
C THR A 189 3.80 -7.62 6.69
N ARG A 190 4.93 -8.07 6.15
CA ARG A 190 5.28 -7.92 4.73
C ARG A 190 4.34 -8.70 3.81
N LEU A 191 3.97 -9.92 4.20
CA LEU A 191 3.00 -10.73 3.47
C LEU A 191 1.60 -10.13 3.55
N ASP A 192 1.22 -9.60 4.72
CA ASP A 192 -0.06 -8.91 4.92
C ASP A 192 -0.16 -7.66 4.05
N ASN A 193 0.91 -6.86 3.96
CA ASN A 193 0.98 -5.68 3.09
C ASN A 193 0.79 -6.06 1.61
N VAL A 194 1.46 -7.10 1.13
CA VAL A 194 1.29 -7.56 -0.26
C VAL A 194 -0.13 -8.09 -0.50
N SER A 195 -0.72 -8.78 0.46
CA SER A 195 -2.10 -9.23 0.39
C SER A 195 -3.08 -8.06 0.31
N GLU A 196 -2.83 -6.97 1.03
CA GLU A 196 -3.62 -5.74 0.98
C GLU A 196 -3.47 -5.03 -0.38
N LEU A 197 -2.26 -4.98 -0.95
CA LEU A 197 -2.06 -4.45 -2.30
C LEU A 197 -2.89 -5.22 -3.33
N ILE A 198 -2.90 -6.56 -3.26
CA ILE A 198 -3.69 -7.38 -4.18
C ILE A 198 -5.19 -7.07 -4.03
N ARG A 199 -5.71 -6.97 -2.80
CA ARG A 199 -7.10 -6.59 -2.55
C ARG A 199 -7.44 -5.22 -3.13
N THR A 200 -6.55 -4.25 -2.97
CA THR A 200 -6.72 -2.90 -3.54
C THR A 200 -6.78 -2.95 -5.07
N ILE A 201 -5.90 -3.72 -5.72
CA ILE A 201 -5.91 -3.90 -7.17
C ILE A 201 -7.21 -4.57 -7.63
N THR A 202 -7.63 -5.64 -6.96
CA THR A 202 -8.87 -6.37 -7.28
C THR A 202 -10.10 -5.46 -7.13
N ALA A 203 -10.17 -4.67 -6.05
CA ALA A 203 -11.28 -3.73 -5.84
C ALA A 203 -11.31 -2.64 -6.93
N LEU A 204 -10.16 -2.11 -7.36
CA LEU A 204 -10.08 -1.17 -8.47
C LEU A 204 -10.56 -1.77 -9.80
N GLU A 205 -10.30 -3.06 -10.03
CA GLU A 205 -10.79 -3.78 -11.23
C GLU A 205 -12.30 -4.02 -11.16
N GLU A 206 -12.85 -4.36 -10.00
CA GLU A 206 -14.28 -4.60 -9.79
C GLU A 206 -15.12 -3.32 -9.86
N ASP A 207 -14.60 -2.19 -9.37
CA ASP A 207 -15.29 -0.89 -9.39
C ASP A 207 -15.33 -0.24 -10.77
N ASN A 208 -14.44 -0.64 -11.70
CA ASN A 208 -14.40 -0.11 -13.05
C ASN A 208 -15.26 -0.96 -14.00
N GLN A 209 -16.10 -0.30 -14.82
CA GLN A 209 -16.89 -0.97 -15.85
C GLN A 209 -16.06 -1.45 -17.05
N GLU A 210 -14.87 -0.89 -17.22
CA GLU A 210 -13.90 -1.24 -18.26
C GLU A 210 -12.68 -1.89 -17.65
N LYS A 211 -11.93 -2.63 -18.46
CA LYS A 211 -10.69 -3.26 -18.04
C LYS A 211 -9.68 -2.20 -17.58
N VAL A 212 -9.15 -2.35 -16.36
CA VAL A 212 -8.06 -1.49 -15.86
C VAL A 212 -6.77 -1.84 -16.59
N GLU A 213 -6.22 -0.87 -17.31
CA GLU A 213 -4.94 -1.05 -18.00
C GLU A 213 -3.77 -0.98 -17.00
N LEU A 214 -2.74 -1.82 -17.23
CA LEU A 214 -1.58 -1.89 -16.36
C LEU A 214 -0.85 -0.53 -16.23
N ALA A 215 -0.81 0.25 -17.32
CA ALA A 215 -0.21 1.58 -17.33
C ALA A 215 -0.92 2.55 -16.40
N ASP A 216 -2.26 2.55 -16.41
CA ASP A 216 -3.09 3.42 -15.58
C ASP A 216 -2.97 3.06 -14.11
N LEU A 217 -2.97 1.77 -13.80
CA LEU A 217 -2.74 1.27 -12.44
C LEU A 217 -1.37 1.68 -11.90
N LEU A 218 -0.31 1.51 -12.68
CA LEU A 218 1.05 1.91 -12.29
C LEU A 218 1.17 3.42 -12.11
N SER A 219 0.51 4.21 -12.96
CA SER A 219 0.43 5.67 -12.83
C SER A 219 -0.32 6.09 -11.58
N HIS A 220 -1.43 5.40 -11.27
CA HIS A 220 -2.19 5.62 -10.02
C HIS A 220 -1.29 5.44 -8.80
N PHE A 221 -0.55 4.33 -8.69
CA PHE A 221 0.34 4.09 -7.56
C PHE A 221 1.55 5.03 -7.53
N ALA A 222 2.04 5.50 -8.68
CA ALA A 222 3.13 6.47 -8.73
C ALA A 222 2.72 7.84 -8.13
N LEU A 223 1.46 8.26 -8.29
CA LEU A 223 0.95 9.50 -7.70
C LEU A 223 0.94 9.45 -6.17
N PHE A 224 0.65 8.28 -5.57
CA PHE A 224 0.67 8.13 -4.12
C PHE A 224 2.08 8.18 -3.52
N SER A 225 3.10 7.72 -4.26
CA SER A 225 4.50 7.81 -3.81
C SER A 225 5.09 9.22 -3.96
N ALA A 226 4.55 10.06 -4.84
CA ALA A 226 5.05 11.40 -5.11
C ALA A 226 4.44 12.51 -4.20
N GLN A 227 3.38 12.20 -3.43
CA GLN A 227 2.66 13.19 -2.62
C GLN A 227 3.27 13.48 -1.25
N ASP A 228 4.40 12.89 -0.91
CA ASP A 228 5.11 13.09 0.36
C ASP A 228 6.22 14.14 0.29
N GLU A 229 6.00 15.26 -0.39
CA GLU A 229 6.82 16.43 -0.12
C GLU A 229 6.37 17.07 1.20
N ASP A 230 7.31 17.14 2.16
CA ASP A 230 7.17 17.69 3.50
C ASP A 230 6.70 19.15 3.50
N GLY A 231 5.39 19.34 3.49
CA GLY A 231 4.76 20.60 3.84
C GLY A 231 3.85 20.38 5.05
N GLU A 232 4.03 21.15 6.12
CA GLU A 232 3.03 21.27 7.20
C GLU A 232 1.74 21.88 6.63
N TYR A 233 0.95 21.05 5.97
CA TYR A 233 -0.36 21.46 5.50
C TYR A 233 -1.38 21.37 6.64
N ASN A 234 -2.20 22.42 6.79
CA ASN A 234 -3.34 22.40 7.70
C ASN A 234 -4.46 21.53 7.10
N VAL A 235 -4.32 20.22 7.17
CA VAL A 235 -5.21 19.21 6.62
C VAL A 235 -5.47 18.11 7.63
N VAL A 236 -6.66 17.49 7.55
CA VAL A 236 -6.99 16.31 8.35
C VAL A 236 -6.12 15.13 7.88
N LYS A 237 -5.53 14.40 8.83
CA LYS A 237 -4.71 13.23 8.54
C LYS A 237 -5.57 11.97 8.60
N VAL A 238 -5.55 11.17 7.55
CA VAL A 238 -6.21 9.85 7.53
C VAL A 238 -5.13 8.79 7.38
N MET A 239 -5.09 7.81 8.28
CA MET A 239 -4.08 6.75 8.24
C MET A 239 -4.59 5.46 8.88
N THR A 240 -3.90 4.35 8.62
CA THR A 240 -4.22 3.10 9.31
C THR A 240 -3.69 3.12 10.75
N ILE A 241 -4.32 2.35 11.63
CA ILE A 241 -3.86 2.16 13.03
C ILE A 241 -2.40 1.67 13.07
N HIS A 242 -1.97 0.85 12.10
CA HIS A 242 -0.59 0.40 12.02
C HIS A 242 0.40 1.53 11.68
N THR A 243 0.03 2.41 10.78
CA THR A 243 0.83 3.59 10.41
C THR A 243 0.96 4.57 11.57
N ALA A 244 -0.06 4.65 12.42
CA ALA A 244 -0.11 5.53 13.59
C ALA A 244 0.76 5.05 14.77
N LYS A 245 1.33 3.83 14.71
CA LYS A 245 2.13 3.28 15.80
C LYS A 245 3.34 4.17 16.11
N GLY A 246 3.41 4.67 17.34
CA GLY A 246 4.50 5.54 17.82
C GLY A 246 4.30 7.02 17.53
N LEU A 247 3.16 7.41 16.96
CA LEU A 247 2.76 8.80 16.77
C LEU A 247 1.80 9.25 17.88
N GLU A 248 1.74 10.56 18.11
CA GLU A 248 0.81 11.20 19.05
C GLU A 248 -0.07 12.22 18.30
N PHE A 249 -1.34 12.33 18.69
CA PHE A 249 -2.34 13.15 18.00
C PHE A 249 -3.21 13.90 19.03
N ASP A 250 -3.70 15.07 18.67
CA ASP A 250 -4.55 15.88 19.54
C ASP A 250 -5.99 15.37 19.57
N THR A 251 -6.59 15.14 18.41
CA THR A 251 -7.95 14.60 18.29
C THR A 251 -7.95 13.42 17.34
N VAL A 252 -8.50 12.28 17.78
CA VAL A 252 -8.52 11.04 17.01
C VAL A 252 -9.94 10.55 16.81
N PHE A 253 -10.29 10.22 15.55
CA PHE A 253 -11.49 9.50 15.18
C PHE A 253 -11.14 8.08 14.75
N VAL A 254 -11.92 7.12 15.18
CA VAL A 254 -11.76 5.71 14.81
C VAL A 254 -13.09 5.20 14.25
N PRO A 255 -13.32 5.32 12.94
CA PRO A 255 -14.54 4.84 12.29
C PRO A 255 -14.57 3.32 12.13
N GLY A 256 -15.77 2.78 11.91
CA GLY A 256 -15.96 1.37 11.53
C GLY A 256 -15.69 0.39 12.64
N LEU A 257 -15.92 0.74 13.92
CA LEU A 257 -15.80 -0.16 15.07
C LEU A 257 -16.95 -1.19 15.09
N VAL A 258 -17.06 -2.03 14.06
CA VAL A 258 -18.07 -3.07 13.93
C VAL A 258 -17.52 -4.39 14.46
N GLU A 259 -18.39 -5.15 15.19
CA GLU A 259 -18.04 -6.47 15.69
C GLU A 259 -17.69 -7.42 14.54
N GLY A 260 -16.51 -8.07 14.61
CA GLY A 260 -15.99 -8.94 13.53
C GLY A 260 -14.94 -8.30 12.64
N HIS A 261 -14.87 -6.98 12.48
CA HIS A 261 -13.84 -6.32 11.67
C HIS A 261 -12.56 -5.95 12.46
N PHE A 262 -12.69 -5.73 13.77
CA PHE A 262 -11.56 -5.38 14.65
C PHE A 262 -10.93 -6.57 15.38
N GLN A 263 -11.52 -7.76 15.35
CA GLN A 263 -11.13 -8.91 16.19
C GLN A 263 -9.87 -9.65 15.74
N ALA A 264 -9.28 -9.35 14.59
CA ALA A 264 -8.12 -10.08 14.06
C ALA A 264 -6.78 -9.81 14.80
N ALA A 265 -6.72 -8.94 15.79
CA ALA A 265 -5.46 -8.52 16.44
C ALA A 265 -5.45 -8.62 17.98
N GLY A 266 -6.24 -9.50 18.59
CA GLY A 266 -6.13 -9.79 20.03
C GLY A 266 -6.46 -8.61 20.97
N PHE A 267 -7.11 -7.58 20.51
CA PHE A 267 -7.55 -6.45 21.33
C PHE A 267 -8.97 -6.72 21.82
N VAL A 268 -9.10 -7.35 22.97
CA VAL A 268 -10.38 -7.47 23.67
C VAL A 268 -10.65 -6.16 24.40
N MET A 269 -11.38 -5.24 23.77
CA MET A 269 -12.08 -4.21 24.55
C MET A 269 -13.15 -4.90 25.38
N LYS A 270 -12.93 -5.02 26.68
CA LYS A 270 -13.98 -5.37 27.64
C LYS A 270 -14.92 -4.17 27.81
N THR A 271 -15.75 -3.92 26.82
CA THR A 271 -16.92 -3.06 26.96
C THR A 271 -18.16 -3.92 26.79
N ASN A 272 -19.16 -3.74 27.64
CA ASN A 272 -20.47 -4.37 27.54
C ASN A 272 -21.24 -3.80 26.33
N MET A 273 -20.69 -3.98 25.12
CA MET A 273 -21.35 -3.60 23.88
C MET A 273 -22.41 -4.66 23.53
N LYS A 274 -23.66 -4.32 23.69
CA LYS A 274 -24.82 -5.18 23.38
C LYS A 274 -25.44 -4.89 22.00
N ARG A 275 -24.88 -4.07 21.13
CA ARG A 275 -25.43 -3.76 19.80
C ARG A 275 -24.35 -3.52 18.73
N LYS A 276 -24.74 -3.74 17.49
CA LYS A 276 -23.90 -3.90 16.27
C LYS A 276 -23.35 -2.59 15.66
N GLU A 277 -23.42 -1.44 16.29
CA GLU A 277 -23.32 -0.15 15.57
C GLU A 277 -22.70 0.97 16.41
N ASP A 278 -21.41 0.88 16.80
CA ASP A 278 -20.78 1.95 17.58
C ASP A 278 -19.49 2.47 16.92
N CYS A 279 -19.45 3.77 16.62
CA CYS A 279 -18.25 4.52 16.20
C CYS A 279 -17.56 5.16 17.41
N CYS A 280 -16.24 5.15 17.46
CA CYS A 280 -15.46 5.68 18.59
C CYS A 280 -14.69 6.95 18.22
N MET A 281 -14.84 8.00 19.02
CA MET A 281 -13.99 9.18 19.00
C MET A 281 -13.13 9.20 20.28
N LEU A 282 -11.81 9.29 20.10
CA LEU A 282 -10.83 9.45 21.17
C LEU A 282 -10.30 10.89 21.15
N GLN A 283 -10.46 11.62 22.21
CA GLN A 283 -9.85 12.94 22.44
C GLN A 283 -8.65 12.82 23.37
#